data_990077081d1f94469a372d231acbaf6e
#
_entry.id   990077081d1f94469a372d231acbaf6e
#
_cell.length_a   1.000
_cell.length_b   1.000
_cell.length_c   1.000
_cell.angle_alpha   90.00
_cell.angle_beta   90.00
_cell.angle_gamma   90.00
#
_symmetry.space_group_name_H-M   'P 1'
#
loop_
_entity.id
_entity.type
_entity.pdbx_description
1 polymer ?
#
loop_
_entity_poly.entity_id
_entity_poly.type
_entity_poly.pdbx_seq_one_letter_code
_entity_poly.pdbx_strand_id
1 'polypeptide(L)'
;MRHPGGISHDHQTETYIIVSGGGTLVTGGRVVNGRKSGPDSDVTKVLNGPSCSGAIAGPDVVKHVVKTGDVIIIPAGVPHGWTDITDHVDYLSVRPDPDRVLPAGYINPLMKKPF
;
A
#
# COMPACT_ATOMS: atom_id res chain seq x y z
N MET A 1 23.81 2.08 4.63
CA MET A 1 22.65 2.85 4.15
C MET A 1 21.39 2.01 4.30
N ARG A 2 20.38 2.55 4.95
CA ARG A 2 19.12 1.83 5.08
C ARG A 2 18.25 2.05 3.83
N HIS A 3 17.69 0.97 3.33
CA HIS A 3 16.64 1.05 2.31
C HIS A 3 15.28 1.23 2.98
N PRO A 4 14.38 2.03 2.41
CA PRO A 4 13.04 2.16 2.96
C PRO A 4 12.32 0.81 2.91
N GLY A 5 11.51 0.55 3.93
CA GLY A 5 10.60 -0.58 3.93
C GLY A 5 9.38 -0.30 3.08
N GLY A 6 8.76 -1.35 2.57
CA GLY A 6 7.55 -1.20 1.78
C GLY A 6 6.90 -2.52 1.44
N ILE A 7 5.92 -2.41 0.58
CA ILE A 7 5.06 -3.51 0.16
C ILE A 7 4.77 -3.40 -1.34
N SER A 8 4.56 -4.51 -1.98
CA SER A 8 3.96 -4.57 -3.31
C SER A 8 2.72 -5.47 -3.26
N HIS A 9 1.68 -5.08 -3.98
CA HIS A 9 0.47 -5.89 -4.12
C HIS A 9 0.53 -6.63 -5.44
N ASP A 10 0.34 -7.94 -5.41
CA ASP A 10 0.55 -8.78 -6.58
C ASP A 10 -0.40 -8.41 -7.73
N HIS A 11 -1.67 -8.14 -7.44
CA HIS A 11 -2.70 -7.98 -8.46
C HIS A 11 -3.52 -6.69 -8.33
N GLN A 12 -3.19 -5.82 -7.38
CA GLN A 12 -4.01 -4.66 -7.09
C GLN A 12 -3.28 -3.36 -7.39
N THR A 13 -3.89 -2.54 -8.22
CA THR A 13 -3.53 -1.13 -8.33
C THR A 13 -4.06 -0.39 -7.11
N GLU A 14 -3.22 0.44 -6.52
CA GLU A 14 -3.57 1.19 -5.33
C GLU A 14 -3.56 2.69 -5.63
N THR A 15 -4.59 3.39 -5.19
CA THR A 15 -4.66 4.84 -5.31
C THR A 15 -4.63 5.47 -3.93
N TYR A 16 -3.65 6.33 -3.69
CA TYR A 16 -3.58 7.14 -2.48
C TYR A 16 -4.15 8.51 -2.73
N ILE A 17 -5.00 8.95 -1.84
CA ILE A 17 -5.53 10.31 -1.82
C ILE A 17 -5.11 10.93 -0.51
N ILE A 18 -4.23 11.92 -0.53
CA ILE A 18 -3.67 12.54 0.67
C ILE A 18 -4.69 13.53 1.22
N VAL A 19 -5.23 13.24 2.39
CA VAL A 19 -6.30 14.06 3.00
C VAL A 19 -5.77 15.04 4.04
N SER A 20 -4.63 14.75 4.68
CA SER A 20 -3.96 15.71 5.56
C SER A 20 -2.50 15.34 5.72
N GLY A 21 -1.69 16.32 6.09
CA GLY A 21 -0.26 16.13 6.27
C GLY A 21 0.50 15.86 4.98
N GLY A 22 1.57 15.12 5.09
CA GLY A 22 2.42 14.76 3.96
C GLY A 22 3.65 14.00 4.38
N GLY A 23 4.46 13.65 3.42
CA GLY A 23 5.71 12.91 3.62
C GLY A 23 6.35 12.57 2.30
N THR A 24 7.32 11.69 2.34
CA THR A 24 7.96 11.18 1.13
C THR A 24 7.47 9.76 0.84
N LEU A 25 6.81 9.59 -0.30
CA LEU A 25 6.38 8.29 -0.79
C LEU A 25 7.46 7.76 -1.72
N VAL A 26 7.93 6.55 -1.43
CA VAL A 26 8.92 5.86 -2.26
C VAL A 26 8.18 4.86 -3.13
N THR A 27 8.44 4.87 -4.42
CA THR A 27 7.84 3.92 -5.37
C THR A 27 8.90 3.35 -6.30
N GLY A 28 8.61 2.19 -6.89
CA GLY A 28 9.50 1.56 -7.85
C GLY A 28 10.53 0.65 -7.22
N GLY A 29 11.54 0.29 -8.00
CA GLY A 29 12.54 -0.67 -7.54
C GLY A 29 11.98 -2.08 -7.42
N ARG A 30 12.60 -2.84 -6.52
CA ARG A 30 12.17 -4.20 -6.18
C ARG A 30 12.21 -4.40 -4.68
N VAL A 31 11.42 -5.34 -4.20
CA VAL A 31 11.48 -5.77 -2.80
C VAL A 31 12.66 -6.73 -2.63
N VAL A 32 13.57 -6.39 -1.73
CA VAL A 32 14.76 -7.18 -1.42
C VAL A 32 14.53 -7.92 -0.10
N ASN A 33 14.91 -9.20 -0.08
CA ASN A 33 14.64 -10.09 1.06
C ASN A 33 13.16 -10.05 1.46
N GLY A 34 12.30 -10.08 0.43
CA GLY A 34 10.87 -9.93 0.62
C GLY A 34 10.24 -11.14 1.28
N ARG A 35 9.11 -10.86 1.92
CA ARG A 35 8.30 -11.87 2.58
C ARG A 35 6.90 -11.81 2.02
N LYS A 36 6.48 -12.91 1.37
CA LYS A 36 5.12 -13.04 0.85
C LYS A 36 4.12 -13.14 2.00
N SER A 37 2.95 -12.53 1.82
CA SER A 37 1.84 -12.73 2.76
C SER A 37 1.37 -14.17 2.71
N GLY A 38 1.05 -14.75 3.87
CA GLY A 38 0.52 -16.12 3.92
C GLY A 38 -0.84 -16.22 3.23
N PRO A 39 -1.10 -17.29 2.46
CA PRO A 39 -2.36 -17.39 1.70
C PRO A 39 -3.60 -17.39 2.59
N ASP A 40 -3.47 -17.83 3.84
CA ASP A 40 -4.58 -17.90 4.80
C ASP A 40 -4.58 -16.75 5.81
N SER A 41 -3.64 -15.81 5.68
CA SER A 41 -3.58 -14.66 6.59
C SER A 41 -4.65 -13.62 6.26
N ASP A 42 -5.05 -12.83 7.25
CA ASP A 42 -5.97 -11.72 7.06
C ASP A 42 -5.39 -10.67 6.10
N VAL A 43 -4.07 -10.53 6.05
CA VAL A 43 -3.40 -9.63 5.10
C VAL A 43 -3.78 -10.02 3.67
N THR A 44 -3.68 -11.30 3.33
CA THR A 44 -4.00 -11.79 1.99
C THR A 44 -5.50 -11.78 1.72
N LYS A 45 -6.30 -12.24 2.68
CA LYS A 45 -7.74 -12.47 2.47
C LYS A 45 -8.59 -11.21 2.55
N VAL A 46 -8.21 -10.24 3.38
CA VAL A 46 -9.11 -9.14 3.76
C VAL A 46 -8.45 -7.77 3.60
N LEU A 47 -7.17 -7.64 3.98
CA LEU A 47 -6.56 -6.31 4.12
C LEU A 47 -5.88 -5.83 2.84
N ASN A 48 -4.92 -6.58 2.34
CA ASN A 48 -4.04 -6.13 1.26
C ASN A 48 -4.07 -6.99 0.00
N GLY A 49 -4.72 -8.16 0.06
CA GLY A 49 -4.58 -9.16 -0.99
C GLY A 49 -3.18 -9.77 -1.00
N PRO A 50 -2.88 -10.66 -1.94
CA PRO A 50 -1.55 -11.24 -2.07
C PRO A 50 -0.50 -10.15 -2.23
N SER A 51 0.51 -10.16 -1.35
CA SER A 51 1.48 -9.07 -1.28
C SER A 51 2.85 -9.57 -0.84
N CYS A 52 3.86 -8.73 -1.03
CA CYS A 52 5.23 -8.99 -0.63
C CYS A 52 5.76 -7.75 0.09
N SER A 53 6.34 -7.96 1.26
CA SER A 53 6.89 -6.86 2.07
C SER A 53 8.38 -7.05 2.30
N GLY A 54 9.11 -5.95 2.37
CA GLY A 54 10.55 -5.95 2.61
C GLY A 54 11.17 -4.61 2.31
N ALA A 55 12.49 -4.59 2.19
CA ALA A 55 13.21 -3.39 1.81
C ALA A 55 13.05 -3.10 0.31
N ILE A 56 12.95 -1.83 -0.05
CA ILE A 56 12.85 -1.40 -1.44
C ILE A 56 14.20 -0.92 -1.91
N ALA A 57 14.69 -1.44 -3.02
CA ALA A 57 15.96 -1.06 -3.60
C ALA A 57 15.92 -1.15 -5.13
N GLY A 58 16.86 -0.48 -5.78
CA GLY A 58 17.05 -0.52 -7.22
C GLY A 58 17.26 0.86 -7.82
N PRO A 59 17.78 0.94 -9.06
CA PRO A 59 18.07 2.22 -9.71
C PRO A 59 16.84 2.99 -10.15
N ASP A 60 15.68 2.33 -10.24
CA ASP A 60 14.41 2.91 -10.66
C ASP A 60 13.51 3.29 -9.47
N VAL A 61 14.07 3.35 -8.27
CA VAL A 61 13.36 3.87 -7.09
C VAL A 61 13.20 5.37 -7.23
N VAL A 62 11.98 5.85 -7.04
CA VAL A 62 11.63 7.26 -7.14
C VAL A 62 11.05 7.73 -5.80
N LYS A 63 11.45 8.91 -5.36
CA LYS A 63 10.93 9.55 -4.17
C LYS A 63 10.01 10.71 -4.54
N HIS A 64 8.81 10.70 -3.99
CA HIS A 64 7.80 11.73 -4.23
C HIS A 64 7.52 12.46 -2.93
N VAL A 65 7.78 13.75 -2.88
CA VAL A 65 7.33 14.59 -1.77
C VAL A 65 5.86 14.90 -2.02
N VAL A 66 4.99 14.37 -1.17
CA VAL A 66 3.54 14.49 -1.33
C VAL A 66 2.94 15.36 -0.23
N LYS A 67 1.83 15.99 -0.54
CA LYS A 67 1.10 16.91 0.33
C LYS A 67 -0.40 16.69 0.20
N THR A 68 -1.14 17.31 1.07
CA THR A 68 -2.61 17.29 1.05
C THR A 68 -3.15 17.67 -0.34
N GLY A 69 -4.07 16.88 -0.84
CA GLY A 69 -4.69 17.03 -2.15
C GLY A 69 -4.01 16.23 -3.27
N ASP A 70 -2.82 15.68 -3.01
CA ASP A 70 -2.14 14.84 -4.02
C ASP A 70 -2.85 13.50 -4.17
N VAL A 71 -2.90 13.00 -5.40
CA VAL A 71 -3.42 11.69 -5.75
C VAL A 71 -2.31 10.92 -6.44
N ILE A 72 -2.01 9.73 -5.92
CA ILE A 72 -0.94 8.89 -6.44
C ILE A 72 -1.53 7.54 -6.83
N ILE A 73 -1.30 7.12 -8.07
CA ILE A 73 -1.71 5.80 -8.56
C ILE A 73 -0.48 4.91 -8.58
N ILE A 74 -0.54 3.79 -7.86
CA ILE A 74 0.53 2.83 -7.74
C ILE A 74 0.08 1.54 -8.43
N PRO A 75 0.64 1.22 -9.62
CA PRO A 75 0.23 0.01 -10.34
C PRO A 75 0.53 -1.27 -9.54
N ALA A 76 -0.24 -2.32 -9.83
CA ALA A 76 0.02 -3.65 -9.27
C ALA A 76 1.48 -4.05 -9.49
N GLY A 77 2.07 -4.69 -8.49
CA GLY A 77 3.46 -5.14 -8.52
C GLY A 77 4.50 -4.07 -8.24
N VAL A 78 4.13 -2.80 -8.18
CA VAL A 78 5.08 -1.72 -7.89
C VAL A 78 5.30 -1.60 -6.39
N PRO A 79 6.54 -1.78 -5.90
CA PRO A 79 6.84 -1.58 -4.49
C PRO A 79 6.64 -0.13 -4.07
N HIS A 80 6.15 0.06 -2.86
CA HIS A 80 5.96 1.41 -2.33
C HIS A 80 6.01 1.42 -0.81
N GLY A 81 6.39 2.55 -0.26
CA GLY A 81 6.49 2.74 1.19
C GLY A 81 6.73 4.20 1.52
N TRP A 82 6.65 4.51 2.80
CA TRP A 82 6.82 5.86 3.29
C TRP A 82 8.18 6.04 3.94
N THR A 83 8.74 7.23 3.78
CA THR A 83 9.90 7.71 4.52
C THR A 83 9.73 9.21 4.81
N ASP A 84 10.48 9.74 5.74
CA ASP A 84 10.51 11.18 6.03
C ASP A 84 9.12 11.79 6.30
N ILE A 85 8.31 11.13 7.09
CA ILE A 85 7.06 11.69 7.61
C ILE A 85 7.44 12.53 8.83
N THR A 86 7.42 13.87 8.69
CA THR A 86 7.88 14.76 9.75
C THR A 86 6.86 14.97 10.87
N ASP A 87 5.60 14.92 10.56
CA ASP A 87 4.50 15.06 11.50
C ASP A 87 3.53 13.91 11.35
N HIS A 88 2.71 13.98 10.32
CA HIS A 88 1.77 12.91 9.99
C HIS A 88 1.43 12.91 8.50
N VAL A 89 0.88 11.81 8.04
CA VAL A 89 0.19 11.72 6.77
C VAL A 89 -1.07 10.89 6.95
N ASP A 90 -2.21 11.45 6.59
CA ASP A 90 -3.48 10.74 6.52
C ASP A 90 -3.88 10.61 5.05
N TYR A 91 -4.21 9.41 4.64
CA TYR A 91 -4.57 9.17 3.25
C TYR A 91 -5.62 8.09 3.13
N LEU A 92 -6.41 8.19 2.08
CA LEU A 92 -7.29 7.10 1.65
C LEU A 92 -6.49 6.18 0.74
N SER A 93 -6.66 4.88 0.93
CA SER A 93 -6.09 3.86 0.06
C SER A 93 -7.24 3.13 -0.62
N VAL A 94 -7.35 3.30 -1.93
CA VAL A 94 -8.39 2.68 -2.73
C VAL A 94 -7.77 1.56 -3.55
N ARG A 95 -8.22 0.33 -3.32
CA ARG A 95 -7.72 -0.86 -4.00
C ARG A 95 -8.89 -1.67 -4.55
N PRO A 96 -9.13 -1.64 -5.85
CA PRO A 96 -10.10 -2.54 -6.48
C PRO A 96 -9.73 -4.00 -6.20
N ASP A 97 -10.72 -4.85 -6.14
CA ASP A 97 -10.55 -6.28 -5.87
C ASP A 97 -10.82 -7.10 -7.16
N PRO A 98 -9.88 -7.10 -8.12
CA PRO A 98 -10.10 -7.74 -9.42
C PRO A 98 -10.21 -9.26 -9.33
N ASP A 99 -9.56 -9.86 -8.33
CA ASP A 99 -9.55 -11.31 -8.15
C ASP A 99 -10.69 -11.80 -7.25
N ARG A 100 -11.55 -10.90 -6.82
CA ARG A 100 -12.67 -11.22 -5.93
C ARG A 100 -12.23 -11.98 -4.67
N VAL A 101 -11.17 -11.48 -4.04
CA VAL A 101 -10.66 -12.04 -2.78
C VAL A 101 -11.70 -11.90 -1.68
N LEU A 102 -12.41 -10.77 -1.67
CA LEU A 102 -13.48 -10.52 -0.72
C LEU A 102 -14.78 -11.15 -1.20
N PRO A 103 -15.58 -11.77 -0.32
CA PRO A 103 -16.88 -12.29 -0.70
C PRO A 103 -17.84 -11.16 -1.09
N ALA A 104 -18.82 -11.49 -1.94
CA ALA A 104 -19.84 -10.54 -2.35
C ALA A 104 -20.55 -9.97 -1.12
N GLY A 105 -20.74 -8.66 -1.11
CA GLY A 105 -21.41 -7.97 0.00
C GLY A 105 -20.56 -7.84 1.27
N TYR A 106 -19.25 -8.12 1.19
CA TYR A 106 -18.37 -7.96 2.34
C TYR A 106 -18.43 -6.51 2.85
N ILE A 107 -18.60 -6.38 4.17
CA ILE A 107 -18.53 -5.12 4.88
C ILE A 107 -17.56 -5.32 6.04
N ASN A 108 -16.62 -4.39 6.20
CA ASN A 108 -15.70 -4.45 7.33
C ASN A 108 -16.51 -4.54 8.64
N PRO A 109 -16.20 -5.51 9.52
CA PRO A 109 -16.95 -5.68 10.79
C PRO A 109 -17.05 -4.42 11.62
N LEU A 110 -16.06 -3.54 11.57
CA LEU A 110 -16.11 -2.26 12.28
C LEU A 110 -17.17 -1.31 11.75
N MET A 111 -17.64 -1.53 10.52
CA MET A 111 -18.69 -0.71 9.88
C MET A 111 -20.09 -1.28 10.10
N LYS A 112 -20.19 -2.47 10.71
CA LYS A 112 -21.47 -3.16 10.95
C LYS A 112 -22.12 -2.79 12.27
N LYS A 113 -21.80 -1.64 12.84
CA LYS A 113 -22.40 -1.24 14.10
C LYS A 113 -23.86 -0.86 13.89
N PRO A 114 -24.78 -1.31 14.75
CA PRO A 114 -26.17 -0.85 14.70
C PRO A 114 -26.22 0.65 15.02
N PHE A 115 -27.07 1.33 14.31
CA PHE A 115 -27.31 2.75 14.57
C PHE A 115 -28.39 2.91 15.63
#